data_797fb34870d6226fcd7479b6993483a2
#
_entry.id   797fb34870d6226fcd7479b6993483a2
#
_cell.length_a   1.000
_cell.length_b   1.000
_cell.length_c   1.000
_cell.angle_alpha   90.00
_cell.angle_beta   90.00
_cell.angle_gamma   90.00
#
_symmetry.space_group_name_H-M   'P 1'
#
loop_
_entity.id
_entity.type
_entity.pdbx_description
1 polymer ?
#
loop_
_entity_poly.entity_id
_entity_poly.type
_entity_poly.pdbx_seq_one_letter_code
_entity_poly.pdbx_strand_id
1 'polypeptide(L)'
;MYSWSDDMSDWRAPEAYKYSESTKKSRDEEAAKAEAAGPRTYTKKREPNMQVVTPKKNIVSQSPNPLIVAVDVTGSMQTWPAEIFDRLPLLFNTLSSYRPDLEVSFMAIGDAGCDQWPLQVTDFAKGFDLEDRLKALVGEGGGGDEPESYGMLAYYIKHHVRTPNAERPFLIVFGDATMHKRVPNKQVKHYLGEEHAQDADSIALWQDVSLDWNTWFLRRPSGRPGDKVEQQWSEAIGAQQVVLMEDEQRAVDYAMGLIARNWGYFGDFQQNMLARQSQDKVKDLATRIESTKPRLVRCPNCSAAVPASARGRISCSYCKATLDV
;
A
#
# COMPACT_ATOMS: atom_id res chain seq x y z
N MET A 1 -11.78 2.63 16.16
CA MET A 1 -11.72 1.85 14.90
C MET A 1 -12.82 2.38 14.01
N TYR A 2 -12.50 2.81 12.77
CA TYR A 2 -13.53 3.22 11.82
C TYR A 2 -14.27 1.98 11.34
N SER A 3 -15.60 2.03 11.28
CA SER A 3 -16.35 0.99 10.59
C SER A 3 -16.47 1.32 9.10
N TRP A 4 -16.64 0.30 8.27
CA TRP A 4 -16.82 0.46 6.82
C TRP A 4 -18.19 1.11 6.47
N SER A 5 -19.07 1.24 7.47
CA SER A 5 -20.37 1.86 7.36
C SER A 5 -20.45 3.24 8.01
N ASP A 6 -19.35 3.76 8.56
CA ASP A 6 -19.39 5.03 9.27
C ASP A 6 -19.86 6.15 8.37
N ASP A 7 -20.84 6.89 8.87
CA ASP A 7 -21.24 8.15 8.27
C ASP A 7 -20.05 9.11 8.30
N MET A 8 -19.64 9.54 7.11
CA MET A 8 -18.51 10.46 6.93
C MET A 8 -18.79 11.86 7.50
N SER A 9 -20.00 12.13 7.98
CA SER A 9 -20.37 13.42 8.58
C SER A 9 -19.52 13.78 9.80
N ASP A 10 -19.08 12.79 10.56
CA ASP A 10 -18.23 12.95 11.74
C ASP A 10 -16.80 13.44 11.42
N TRP A 11 -16.40 13.34 10.16
CA TRP A 11 -15.05 13.68 9.72
C TRP A 11 -14.92 15.11 9.23
N ARG A 12 -15.98 15.90 9.32
CA ARG A 12 -16.06 17.27 8.85
C ARG A 12 -15.55 18.33 9.82
N ALA A 13 -14.83 17.94 10.86
CA ALA A 13 -14.29 18.89 11.80
C ALA A 13 -13.11 19.67 11.20
N PRO A 14 -13.02 21.00 11.42
CA PRO A 14 -12.02 21.88 10.81
C PRO A 14 -10.59 21.70 11.35
N GLU A 15 -10.37 20.83 12.33
CA GLU A 15 -9.06 20.57 12.91
C GLU A 15 -8.38 19.36 12.31
N ALA A 16 -7.08 19.32 12.55
CA ALA A 16 -6.24 18.21 12.15
C ALA A 16 -6.86 16.87 12.50
N TYR A 17 -7.30 16.16 11.52
CA TYR A 17 -7.81 14.81 11.57
C TYR A 17 -8.57 14.44 12.86
N LYS A 18 -9.81 14.82 12.94
CA LYS A 18 -10.70 14.42 14.04
C LYS A 18 -11.43 13.13 13.66
N TYR A 19 -11.43 12.25 14.61
CA TYR A 19 -12.33 11.09 14.64
C TYR A 19 -13.72 11.54 15.15
N SER A 20 -14.75 10.73 14.91
CA SER A 20 -15.99 10.88 15.66
C SER A 20 -15.69 10.78 17.17
N GLU A 21 -16.48 11.44 18.00
CA GLU A 21 -16.28 11.38 19.46
C GLU A 21 -16.36 9.94 19.98
N SER A 22 -17.25 9.13 19.42
CA SER A 22 -17.39 7.70 19.76
C SER A 22 -16.15 6.90 19.37
N THR A 23 -15.61 7.11 18.17
CA THR A 23 -14.39 6.48 17.69
C THR A 23 -13.18 6.95 18.49
N LYS A 24 -13.12 8.25 18.82
CA LYS A 24 -12.09 8.82 19.70
C LYS A 24 -12.12 8.17 21.07
N LYS A 25 -13.29 8.11 21.70
CA LYS A 25 -13.47 7.47 23.02
C LYS A 25 -13.06 6.01 22.99
N SER A 26 -13.47 5.25 21.98
CA SER A 26 -13.06 3.86 21.81
C SER A 26 -11.54 3.73 21.64
N ARG A 27 -10.89 4.62 20.88
CA ARG A 27 -9.43 4.62 20.74
C ARG A 27 -8.72 5.05 22.01
N ASP A 28 -9.23 6.04 22.72
CA ASP A 28 -8.66 6.48 23.99
C ASP A 28 -8.75 5.37 25.04
N GLU A 29 -9.86 4.64 25.08
CA GLU A 29 -10.03 3.45 25.93
C GLU A 29 -9.10 2.30 25.51
N GLU A 30 -8.93 2.06 24.22
CA GLU A 30 -7.99 1.07 23.69
C GLU A 30 -6.53 1.50 23.89
N ALA A 31 -6.23 2.80 23.74
CA ALA A 31 -4.92 3.35 24.02
C ALA A 31 -4.55 3.23 25.50
N ALA A 32 -5.50 3.55 26.40
CA ALA A 32 -5.30 3.39 27.83
C ALA A 32 -5.11 1.92 28.23
N LYS A 33 -5.85 0.99 27.62
CA LYS A 33 -5.65 -0.46 27.79
C LYS A 33 -4.30 -0.91 27.23
N ALA A 34 -3.86 -0.34 26.12
CA ALA A 34 -2.58 -0.66 25.49
C ALA A 34 -1.40 -0.07 26.30
N GLU A 35 -1.54 1.12 26.87
CA GLU A 35 -0.56 1.74 27.76
C GLU A 35 -0.40 0.91 29.04
N ALA A 36 -1.49 0.44 29.61
CA ALA A 36 -1.48 -0.48 30.74
C ALA A 36 -0.89 -1.87 30.41
N ALA A 37 -0.98 -2.30 29.15
CA ALA A 37 -0.47 -3.59 28.65
C ALA A 37 0.93 -3.52 28.03
N GLY A 38 1.53 -2.32 27.95
CA GLY A 38 2.77 -2.04 27.23
C GLY A 38 2.54 -1.67 25.76
N PRO A 39 3.59 -1.27 25.04
CA PRO A 39 3.46 -0.76 23.67
C PRO A 39 2.63 -1.71 22.80
N ARG A 40 1.74 -1.13 21.98
CA ARG A 40 1.02 -1.88 20.93
C ARG A 40 2.04 -2.40 19.95
N THR A 41 2.46 -3.60 20.20
CA THR A 41 3.18 -4.36 19.21
C THR A 41 2.17 -5.30 18.58
N TYR A 42 2.13 -5.38 17.25
CA TYR A 42 1.49 -6.47 16.52
C TYR A 42 2.08 -7.85 16.89
N THR A 43 3.02 -7.85 17.82
CA THR A 43 3.80 -8.97 18.34
C THR A 43 3.03 -9.91 19.25
N LYS A 44 1.78 -9.67 19.56
CA LYS A 44 1.07 -10.56 20.47
C LYS A 44 0.50 -11.76 19.73
N LYS A 45 1.26 -12.89 19.79
CA LYS A 45 0.79 -14.30 19.82
C LYS A 45 -0.60 -14.60 19.25
N ARG A 46 -1.04 -13.83 18.26
CA ARG A 46 -2.29 -14.05 17.55
C ARG A 46 -1.91 -14.70 16.25
N GLU A 47 -2.27 -15.92 16.07
CA GLU A 47 -2.11 -16.59 14.79
C GLU A 47 -3.03 -15.93 13.77
N PRO A 48 -2.56 -15.59 12.58
CA PRO A 48 -3.41 -15.08 11.52
C PRO A 48 -4.41 -16.18 11.10
N ASN A 49 -5.58 -15.76 10.67
CA ASN A 49 -6.54 -16.70 10.10
C ASN A 49 -6.07 -17.14 8.71
N MET A 50 -5.29 -18.22 8.65
CA MET A 50 -4.68 -18.72 7.42
C MET A 50 -5.70 -19.17 6.35
N GLN A 51 -6.97 -19.36 6.69
CA GLN A 51 -8.02 -19.58 5.69
C GLN A 51 -8.32 -18.30 4.91
N VAL A 52 -8.11 -17.14 5.53
CA VAL A 52 -8.35 -15.82 4.93
C VAL A 52 -7.09 -15.26 4.29
N VAL A 53 -5.93 -15.36 4.97
CA VAL A 53 -4.72 -14.61 4.60
C VAL A 53 -3.59 -15.45 4.03
N THR A 54 -3.83 -16.72 3.70
CA THR A 54 -2.79 -17.57 3.12
C THR A 54 -2.29 -17.03 1.77
N PRO A 55 -0.98 -16.93 1.55
CA PRO A 55 -0.43 -16.63 0.23
C PRO A 55 -0.34 -17.85 -0.70
N LYS A 56 -0.79 -19.03 -0.26
CA LYS A 56 -0.82 -20.27 -1.08
C LYS A 56 -2.04 -20.35 -2.01
N LYS A 57 -2.56 -19.22 -2.43
CA LYS A 57 -3.73 -19.11 -3.32
C LYS A 57 -3.48 -18.06 -4.40
N ASN A 58 -4.20 -18.18 -5.51
CA ASN A 58 -4.30 -17.09 -6.47
C ASN A 58 -5.46 -16.17 -6.08
N ILE A 59 -5.27 -14.89 -6.23
CA ILE A 59 -6.34 -13.90 -6.03
C ILE A 59 -6.69 -13.22 -7.36
N VAL A 60 -7.96 -12.91 -7.52
CA VAL A 60 -8.49 -12.34 -8.77
C VAL A 60 -9.36 -11.14 -8.44
N SER A 61 -9.17 -10.05 -9.17
CA SER A 61 -10.10 -8.93 -9.22
C SER A 61 -10.69 -8.80 -10.61
N GLN A 62 -12.00 -8.62 -10.68
CA GLN A 62 -12.70 -8.30 -11.93
C GLN A 62 -12.92 -6.79 -12.10
N SER A 63 -12.53 -6.00 -11.11
CA SER A 63 -12.60 -4.55 -11.16
C SER A 63 -11.66 -3.96 -12.22
N PRO A 64 -12.08 -2.93 -12.97
CA PRO A 64 -11.17 -2.13 -13.79
C PRO A 64 -10.23 -1.26 -12.96
N ASN A 65 -10.52 -1.08 -11.65
CA ASN A 65 -9.73 -0.26 -10.72
C ASN A 65 -9.32 -1.05 -9.47
N PRO A 66 -8.57 -2.15 -9.59
CA PRO A 66 -8.10 -2.89 -8.42
C PRO A 66 -7.01 -2.11 -7.68
N LEU A 67 -7.01 -2.21 -6.36
CA LEU A 67 -6.03 -1.63 -5.47
C LEU A 67 -5.44 -2.70 -4.56
N ILE A 68 -4.13 -2.78 -4.49
CA ILE A 68 -3.42 -3.52 -3.44
C ILE A 68 -2.82 -2.51 -2.46
N VAL A 69 -3.07 -2.72 -1.18
CA VAL A 69 -2.43 -2.01 -0.08
C VAL A 69 -1.61 -3.00 0.71
N ALA A 70 -0.30 -2.89 0.61
CA ALA A 70 0.66 -3.73 1.30
C ALA A 70 1.36 -2.93 2.40
N VAL A 71 1.40 -3.47 3.60
CA VAL A 71 1.97 -2.81 4.79
C VAL A 71 3.02 -3.72 5.40
N ASP A 72 4.20 -3.18 5.55
CA ASP A 72 5.25 -3.80 6.35
C ASP A 72 4.83 -3.78 7.82
N VAL A 73 4.84 -4.95 8.43
CA VAL A 73 4.43 -5.16 9.83
C VAL A 73 5.57 -5.64 10.72
N THR A 74 6.81 -5.43 10.27
CA THR A 74 8.01 -5.75 11.05
C THR A 74 8.21 -4.79 12.21
N GLY A 75 9.11 -5.14 13.12
CA GLY A 75 9.31 -4.41 14.38
C GLY A 75 9.77 -2.97 14.18
N SER A 76 10.52 -2.65 13.12
CA SER A 76 10.97 -1.30 12.79
C SER A 76 9.81 -0.34 12.50
N MET A 77 8.69 -0.86 12.00
CA MET A 77 7.48 -0.09 11.71
C MET A 77 6.70 0.35 12.95
N GLN A 78 6.98 -0.21 14.14
CA GLN A 78 6.39 0.15 15.43
C GLN A 78 4.84 0.18 15.39
N THR A 79 4.22 1.33 15.70
CA THR A 79 2.76 1.51 15.71
C THR A 79 2.18 1.88 14.35
N TRP A 80 3.00 2.19 13.37
CA TRP A 80 2.54 2.71 12.08
C TRP A 80 1.59 1.78 11.31
N PRO A 81 1.82 0.45 11.28
CA PRO A 81 0.87 -0.47 10.67
C PRO A 81 -0.53 -0.37 11.27
N ALA A 82 -0.62 -0.22 12.61
CA ALA A 82 -1.91 -0.04 13.27
C ALA A 82 -2.61 1.24 12.85
N GLU A 83 -1.85 2.33 12.76
CA GLU A 83 -2.38 3.62 12.33
C GLU A 83 -2.84 3.61 10.87
N ILE A 84 -2.10 2.92 10.00
CA ILE A 84 -2.49 2.71 8.61
C ILE A 84 -3.78 1.89 8.55
N PHE A 85 -3.78 0.71 9.17
CA PHE A 85 -4.94 -0.19 9.14
C PHE A 85 -6.21 0.44 9.69
N ASP A 86 -6.11 1.24 10.74
CA ASP A 86 -7.24 1.98 11.31
C ASP A 86 -7.85 2.99 10.32
N ARG A 87 -7.09 3.43 9.32
CA ARG A 87 -7.53 4.43 8.33
C ARG A 87 -7.91 3.86 6.96
N LEU A 88 -7.70 2.57 6.73
CA LEU A 88 -8.05 1.96 5.45
C LEU A 88 -9.56 2.00 5.14
N PRO A 89 -10.49 1.95 6.14
CA PRO A 89 -11.90 2.23 5.87
C PRO A 89 -12.14 3.61 5.24
N LEU A 90 -11.42 4.64 5.71
CA LEU A 90 -11.47 5.97 5.12
C LEU A 90 -10.98 5.98 3.66
N LEU A 91 -9.86 5.29 3.41
CA LEU A 91 -9.32 5.17 2.07
C LEU A 91 -10.36 4.56 1.13
N PHE A 92 -10.95 3.43 1.52
CA PHE A 92 -11.96 2.77 0.70
C PHE A 92 -13.18 3.68 0.46
N ASN A 93 -13.77 4.24 1.50
CA ASN A 93 -14.96 5.09 1.40
C ASN A 93 -14.71 6.32 0.52
N THR A 94 -13.53 6.94 0.63
CA THR A 94 -13.17 8.09 -0.20
C THR A 94 -12.97 7.69 -1.66
N LEU A 95 -12.21 6.64 -1.92
CA LEU A 95 -11.89 6.23 -3.29
C LEU A 95 -13.07 5.57 -4.00
N SER A 96 -13.91 4.82 -3.30
CA SER A 96 -15.12 4.21 -3.87
C SER A 96 -16.18 5.23 -4.27
N SER A 97 -16.16 6.44 -3.68
CA SER A 97 -17.01 7.54 -4.14
C SER A 97 -16.61 8.04 -5.53
N TYR A 98 -15.35 7.88 -5.93
CA TYR A 98 -14.84 8.22 -7.27
C TYR A 98 -14.94 7.03 -8.23
N ARG A 99 -14.75 5.83 -7.73
CA ARG A 99 -14.78 4.58 -8.48
C ARG A 99 -15.57 3.51 -7.70
N PRO A 100 -16.90 3.42 -7.90
CA PRO A 100 -17.75 2.45 -7.16
C PRO A 100 -17.42 0.98 -7.41
N ASP A 101 -16.68 0.70 -8.45
CA ASP A 101 -16.17 -0.61 -8.84
C ASP A 101 -14.82 -0.97 -8.18
N LEU A 102 -14.29 -0.10 -7.33
CA LEU A 102 -13.04 -0.33 -6.58
C LEU A 102 -13.11 -1.63 -5.77
N GLU A 103 -12.15 -2.51 -5.99
CA GLU A 103 -11.87 -3.68 -5.16
C GLU A 103 -10.49 -3.55 -4.54
N VAL A 104 -10.36 -3.91 -3.27
CA VAL A 104 -9.11 -3.77 -2.51
C VAL A 104 -8.67 -5.11 -1.96
N SER A 105 -7.37 -5.40 -2.07
CA SER A 105 -6.69 -6.47 -1.34
C SER A 105 -5.71 -5.87 -0.35
N PHE A 106 -5.71 -6.37 0.88
CA PHE A 106 -4.75 -5.99 1.90
C PHE A 106 -3.68 -7.08 2.04
N MET A 107 -2.44 -6.64 2.19
CA MET A 107 -1.32 -7.55 2.37
C MET A 107 -0.44 -7.08 3.52
N ALA A 108 0.06 -8.01 4.35
CA ALA A 108 1.04 -7.72 5.38
C ALA A 108 2.36 -8.38 5.02
N ILE A 109 3.45 -7.63 5.19
CA ILE A 109 4.82 -8.02 4.84
C ILE A 109 5.61 -8.15 6.14
N GLY A 110 6.24 -9.30 6.33
CA GLY A 110 7.23 -9.55 7.34
C GLY A 110 8.57 -9.96 6.72
N ASP A 111 9.40 -10.66 7.48
CA ASP A 111 10.65 -11.20 6.97
C ASP A 111 10.72 -12.73 7.06
N ALA A 112 10.95 -13.38 5.93
CA ALA A 112 11.08 -14.85 5.83
C ALA A 112 12.32 -15.42 6.54
N GLY A 113 13.22 -14.55 6.99
CA GLY A 113 14.37 -14.92 7.80
C GLY A 113 14.04 -15.16 9.26
N CYS A 114 12.99 -14.53 9.78
CA CYS A 114 12.66 -14.54 11.20
C CYS A 114 11.16 -14.71 11.52
N ASP A 115 10.27 -14.39 10.58
CA ASP A 115 8.83 -14.47 10.79
C ASP A 115 8.24 -15.80 10.31
N GLN A 116 7.21 -16.26 11.00
CA GLN A 116 6.48 -17.46 10.61
C GLN A 116 5.54 -17.20 9.43
N TRP A 117 5.00 -15.97 9.33
CA TRP A 117 4.09 -15.54 8.29
C TRP A 117 4.61 -14.29 7.54
N PRO A 118 5.70 -14.42 6.78
CA PRO A 118 6.39 -13.29 6.13
C PRO A 118 5.58 -12.63 5.03
N LEU A 119 4.50 -13.24 4.59
CA LEU A 119 3.54 -12.66 3.66
C LEU A 119 2.14 -13.15 4.01
N GLN A 120 1.23 -12.23 4.18
CA GLN A 120 -0.19 -12.50 4.38
C GLN A 120 -0.98 -11.75 3.31
N VAL A 121 -1.95 -12.42 2.68
CA VAL A 121 -2.67 -11.90 1.52
C VAL A 121 -4.16 -12.14 1.66
N THR A 122 -4.95 -11.08 1.53
CA THR A 122 -6.40 -11.20 1.46
C THR A 122 -6.89 -11.27 0.02
N ASP A 123 -8.05 -11.88 -0.21
CA ASP A 123 -8.74 -11.76 -1.49
C ASP A 123 -9.16 -10.31 -1.73
N PHE A 124 -9.31 -9.92 -2.99
CA PHE A 124 -9.97 -8.67 -3.33
C PHE A 124 -11.40 -8.65 -2.82
N ALA A 125 -11.79 -7.53 -2.24
CA ALA A 125 -13.11 -7.33 -1.68
C ALA A 125 -13.51 -5.85 -1.77
N LYS A 126 -14.76 -5.54 -1.41
CA LYS A 126 -15.30 -4.19 -1.26
C LYS A 126 -16.33 -4.13 -0.15
N GLY A 127 -16.60 -2.91 0.32
CA GLY A 127 -17.60 -2.70 1.37
C GLY A 127 -17.25 -3.41 2.69
N PHE A 128 -18.24 -3.97 3.34
CA PHE A 128 -18.09 -4.60 4.66
C PHE A 128 -17.16 -5.81 4.69
N ASP A 129 -17.02 -6.54 3.58
CA ASP A 129 -16.13 -7.71 3.52
C ASP A 129 -14.66 -7.33 3.79
N LEU A 130 -14.29 -6.07 3.54
CA LEU A 130 -12.95 -5.56 3.79
C LEU A 130 -12.59 -5.52 5.28
N GLU A 131 -13.57 -5.33 6.16
CA GLU A 131 -13.34 -5.28 7.61
C GLU A 131 -12.83 -6.64 8.13
N ASP A 132 -13.47 -7.73 7.72
CA ASP A 132 -13.06 -9.08 8.11
C ASP A 132 -11.69 -9.44 7.51
N ARG A 133 -11.42 -8.99 6.28
CA ARG A 133 -10.11 -9.16 5.63
C ARG A 133 -9.01 -8.45 6.42
N LEU A 134 -9.26 -7.20 6.78
CA LEU A 134 -8.29 -6.38 7.51
C LEU A 134 -8.02 -6.92 8.92
N LYS A 135 -9.07 -7.36 9.63
CA LYS A 135 -8.95 -7.96 10.97
C LYS A 135 -8.20 -9.28 11.00
N ALA A 136 -8.12 -9.96 9.85
CA ALA A 136 -7.42 -11.23 9.74
C ALA A 136 -5.90 -11.09 9.63
N LEU A 137 -5.39 -9.89 9.31
CA LEU A 137 -3.95 -9.63 9.22
C LEU A 137 -3.34 -9.46 10.60
N VAL A 138 -2.16 -10.00 10.79
CA VAL A 138 -1.43 -9.96 12.07
C VAL A 138 0.04 -9.68 11.79
N GLY A 139 0.62 -8.71 12.51
CA GLY A 139 2.07 -8.51 12.51
C GLY A 139 2.71 -9.32 13.64
N GLU A 140 3.79 -10.00 13.34
CA GLU A 140 4.58 -10.73 14.35
C GLU A 140 5.50 -9.78 15.11
N GLY A 141 5.79 -8.59 14.54
CA GLY A 141 6.73 -7.62 15.10
C GLY A 141 8.15 -8.19 15.17
N GLY A 142 8.40 -9.20 14.35
CA GLY A 142 9.73 -9.73 14.10
C GLY A 142 10.57 -8.71 13.34
N GLY A 143 11.66 -9.13 12.81
CA GLY A 143 12.63 -8.26 12.18
C GLY A 143 13.82 -8.07 13.10
N GLY A 144 14.85 -8.86 12.88
CA GLY A 144 16.13 -8.70 13.57
C GLY A 144 17.08 -7.84 12.74
N ASP A 145 17.02 -7.95 11.45
CA ASP A 145 17.94 -7.34 10.50
C ASP A 145 17.20 -6.75 9.30
N GLU A 146 17.70 -5.68 8.71
CA GLU A 146 17.46 -5.35 7.32
C GLU A 146 18.21 -6.37 6.44
N PRO A 147 17.66 -6.80 5.33
CA PRO A 147 16.47 -6.37 4.59
C PRO A 147 15.21 -7.19 4.90
N GLU A 148 14.04 -6.72 4.40
CA GLU A 148 12.74 -7.38 4.56
C GLU A 148 12.28 -8.13 3.29
N SER A 149 11.22 -8.94 3.42
CA SER A 149 10.77 -9.83 2.34
C SER A 149 9.89 -9.18 1.27
N TYR A 150 10.12 -7.91 0.92
CA TYR A 150 9.38 -7.21 -0.15
C TYR A 150 9.50 -7.89 -1.53
N GLY A 151 10.60 -8.59 -1.78
CA GLY A 151 10.75 -9.38 -3.02
C GLY A 151 9.72 -10.51 -3.12
N MET A 152 9.35 -11.12 -1.99
CA MET A 152 8.30 -12.16 -1.94
C MET A 152 6.93 -11.58 -2.29
N LEU A 153 6.63 -10.37 -1.84
CA LEU A 153 5.42 -9.64 -2.25
C LEU A 153 5.39 -9.44 -3.77
N ALA A 154 6.49 -8.94 -4.36
CA ALA A 154 6.56 -8.74 -5.81
C ALA A 154 6.41 -10.06 -6.57
N TYR A 155 7.02 -11.13 -6.10
CA TYR A 155 6.86 -12.47 -6.65
C TYR A 155 5.40 -12.90 -6.63
N TYR A 156 4.74 -12.75 -5.48
CA TYR A 156 3.33 -13.09 -5.33
C TYR A 156 2.45 -12.29 -6.30
N ILE A 157 2.62 -10.98 -6.36
CA ILE A 157 1.82 -10.13 -7.26
C ILE A 157 2.00 -10.56 -8.72
N LYS A 158 3.22 -10.83 -9.15
CA LYS A 158 3.53 -11.23 -10.53
C LYS A 158 2.89 -12.58 -10.90
N HIS A 159 2.93 -13.55 -9.98
CA HIS A 159 2.59 -14.94 -10.30
C HIS A 159 1.18 -15.35 -9.84
N HIS A 160 0.67 -14.77 -8.76
CA HIS A 160 -0.58 -15.20 -8.10
C HIS A 160 -1.72 -14.20 -8.19
N VAL A 161 -1.47 -12.96 -8.65
CA VAL A 161 -2.53 -11.96 -8.82
C VAL A 161 -2.97 -11.91 -10.27
N ARG A 162 -4.29 -11.88 -10.48
CA ARG A 162 -4.91 -11.76 -11.81
C ARG A 162 -5.91 -10.63 -11.81
N THR A 163 -5.75 -9.69 -12.72
CA THR A 163 -6.62 -8.51 -12.88
C THR A 163 -6.96 -8.30 -14.36
N PRO A 164 -7.72 -9.22 -14.97
CA PRO A 164 -7.91 -9.25 -16.43
C PRO A 164 -8.58 -8.01 -17.00
N ASN A 165 -9.36 -7.30 -16.18
CA ASN A 165 -10.11 -6.11 -16.58
C ASN A 165 -9.47 -4.80 -16.12
N ALA A 166 -8.29 -4.86 -15.48
CA ALA A 166 -7.66 -3.69 -14.90
C ALA A 166 -7.30 -2.66 -15.97
N GLU A 167 -7.75 -1.42 -15.77
CA GLU A 167 -7.40 -0.28 -16.60
C GLU A 167 -6.29 0.56 -15.95
N ARG A 168 -6.38 0.73 -14.62
CA ARG A 168 -5.44 1.52 -13.83
C ARG A 168 -5.25 0.91 -12.44
N PRO A 169 -4.60 -0.25 -12.35
CA PRO A 169 -4.37 -0.90 -11.07
C PRO A 169 -3.35 -0.12 -10.24
N PHE A 170 -3.60 -0.04 -8.92
CA PHE A 170 -2.69 0.60 -7.98
C PHE A 170 -2.12 -0.39 -6.98
N LEU A 171 -0.84 -0.21 -6.70
CA LEU A 171 -0.12 -0.91 -5.65
C LEU A 171 0.56 0.12 -4.75
N ILE A 172 0.10 0.21 -3.51
CA ILE A 172 0.68 1.08 -2.48
C ILE A 172 1.39 0.19 -1.48
N VAL A 173 2.67 0.43 -1.29
CA VAL A 173 3.49 -0.26 -0.29
C VAL A 173 3.92 0.75 0.77
N PHE A 174 3.61 0.44 2.02
CA PHE A 174 4.08 1.18 3.19
C PHE A 174 5.20 0.39 3.84
N GLY A 175 6.36 1.03 4.05
CA GLY A 175 7.51 0.35 4.62
C GLY A 175 8.65 1.30 4.98
N ASP A 176 9.73 0.78 5.57
CA ASP A 176 10.87 1.58 6.00
C ASP A 176 12.24 0.94 5.69
N ALA A 177 12.27 -0.24 5.07
CA ALA A 177 13.48 -1.04 4.93
C ALA A 177 13.87 -1.33 3.47
N THR A 178 15.08 -1.82 3.30
CA THR A 178 15.54 -2.43 2.04
C THR A 178 14.90 -3.80 1.83
N MET A 179 14.93 -4.31 0.62
CA MET A 179 14.49 -5.66 0.30
C MET A 179 15.68 -6.63 0.15
N HIS A 180 15.48 -7.90 0.49
CA HIS A 180 16.42 -8.96 0.14
C HIS A 180 16.70 -8.94 -1.36
N LYS A 181 17.97 -9.14 -1.76
CA LYS A 181 18.35 -9.13 -3.18
C LYS A 181 17.66 -10.22 -3.99
N ARG A 182 17.37 -11.33 -3.35
CA ARG A 182 16.76 -12.51 -3.99
C ARG A 182 15.61 -13.05 -3.17
N VAL A 183 14.66 -13.64 -3.85
CA VAL A 183 13.64 -14.51 -3.29
C VAL A 183 14.06 -15.94 -3.54
N PRO A 184 14.56 -16.67 -2.53
CA PRO A 184 15.01 -18.04 -2.70
C PRO A 184 13.84 -18.97 -3.05
N ASN A 185 14.05 -19.91 -3.96
CA ASN A 185 13.05 -20.90 -4.36
C ASN A 185 12.50 -21.70 -3.18
N LYS A 186 13.34 -21.98 -2.17
CA LYS A 186 12.91 -22.66 -0.94
C LYS A 186 11.86 -21.88 -0.16
N GLN A 187 11.98 -20.56 -0.11
CA GLN A 187 10.99 -19.68 0.53
C GLN A 187 9.70 -19.67 -0.30
N VAL A 188 9.80 -19.54 -1.63
CA VAL A 188 8.62 -19.59 -2.52
C VAL A 188 7.88 -20.92 -2.36
N LYS A 189 8.59 -22.04 -2.39
CA LYS A 189 8.00 -23.36 -2.15
C LYS A 189 7.32 -23.45 -0.77
N HIS A 190 7.99 -23.00 0.26
CA HIS A 190 7.48 -23.11 1.64
C HIS A 190 6.28 -22.22 1.89
N TYR A 191 6.38 -20.93 1.56
CA TYR A 191 5.38 -19.93 1.90
C TYR A 191 4.28 -19.75 0.85
N LEU A 192 4.61 -19.91 -0.44
CA LEU A 192 3.65 -19.73 -1.54
C LEU A 192 3.13 -21.05 -2.13
N GLY A 193 3.79 -22.16 -1.82
CA GLY A 193 3.35 -23.50 -2.27
C GLY A 193 3.73 -23.86 -3.70
N GLU A 194 4.66 -23.14 -4.34
CA GLU A 194 5.12 -23.42 -5.69
C GLU A 194 6.28 -24.42 -5.72
N GLU A 195 6.02 -25.65 -6.16
CA GLU A 195 7.01 -26.74 -6.16
C GLU A 195 8.18 -26.52 -7.14
N HIS A 196 7.95 -25.81 -8.24
CA HIS A 196 8.92 -25.66 -9.34
C HIS A 196 9.49 -24.24 -9.45
N ALA A 197 9.34 -23.42 -8.38
CA ALA A 197 9.90 -22.08 -8.35
C ALA A 197 11.43 -22.09 -8.49
N GLN A 198 11.95 -21.04 -9.11
CA GLN A 198 13.38 -20.74 -9.17
C GLN A 198 13.69 -19.51 -8.32
N ASP A 199 14.97 -19.36 -7.97
CA ASP A 199 15.44 -18.14 -7.34
C ASP A 199 15.14 -16.93 -8.23
N ALA A 200 14.60 -15.88 -7.66
CA ALA A 200 14.27 -14.66 -8.41
C ALA A 200 15.02 -13.45 -7.85
N ASP A 201 15.37 -12.51 -8.72
CA ASP A 201 15.92 -11.21 -8.33
C ASP A 201 14.80 -10.26 -7.92
N SER A 202 14.91 -9.68 -6.72
CA SER A 202 13.83 -8.86 -6.16
C SER A 202 13.63 -7.56 -6.93
N ILE A 203 14.71 -6.91 -7.39
CA ILE A 203 14.61 -5.67 -8.17
C ILE A 203 13.95 -5.95 -9.51
N ALA A 204 14.37 -7.02 -10.21
CA ALA A 204 13.75 -7.42 -11.47
C ALA A 204 12.26 -7.74 -11.32
N LEU A 205 11.87 -8.41 -10.22
CA LEU A 205 10.46 -8.66 -9.93
C LEU A 205 9.65 -7.37 -9.78
N TRP A 206 10.18 -6.39 -9.03
CA TRP A 206 9.52 -5.10 -8.87
C TRP A 206 9.45 -4.29 -10.16
N GLN A 207 10.49 -4.35 -10.98
CA GLN A 207 10.49 -3.74 -12.31
C GLN A 207 9.36 -4.33 -13.18
N ASP A 208 9.22 -5.65 -13.18
CA ASP A 208 8.14 -6.34 -13.91
C ASP A 208 6.75 -5.98 -13.36
N VAL A 209 6.57 -5.99 -12.03
CA VAL A 209 5.30 -5.60 -11.39
C VAL A 209 4.92 -4.16 -11.75
N SER A 210 5.90 -3.26 -11.79
CA SER A 210 5.67 -1.85 -12.11
C SER A 210 5.33 -1.58 -13.58
N LEU A 211 5.42 -2.57 -14.47
CA LEU A 211 4.91 -2.48 -15.84
C LEU A 211 3.37 -2.55 -15.87
N ASP A 212 2.81 -3.39 -14.99
CA ASP A 212 1.38 -3.66 -14.96
C ASP A 212 0.65 -2.83 -13.89
N TRP A 213 1.33 -2.47 -12.80
CA TRP A 213 0.80 -1.78 -11.65
C TRP A 213 1.37 -0.36 -11.51
N ASN A 214 0.51 0.61 -11.19
CA ASN A 214 0.96 1.92 -10.74
C ASN A 214 1.43 1.81 -9.28
N THR A 215 2.72 1.50 -9.13
CA THR A 215 3.34 1.13 -7.86
C THR A 215 3.93 2.35 -7.16
N TRP A 216 3.68 2.48 -5.86
CA TRP A 216 4.22 3.52 -5.00
C TRP A 216 4.76 2.92 -3.71
N PHE A 217 5.93 3.34 -3.29
CA PHE A 217 6.51 3.05 -1.99
C PHE A 217 6.46 4.29 -1.11
N LEU A 218 5.61 4.25 -0.08
CA LEU A 218 5.49 5.29 0.92
C LEU A 218 6.37 4.92 2.11
N ARG A 219 7.51 5.59 2.17
CA ARG A 219 8.56 5.25 3.12
C ARG A 219 8.36 5.95 4.45
N ARG A 220 8.38 5.19 5.54
CA ARG A 220 8.48 5.72 6.90
C ARG A 220 9.88 6.30 7.14
N PRO A 221 10.03 7.50 7.75
CA PRO A 221 11.32 7.95 8.21
C PRO A 221 11.81 7.02 9.33
N SER A 222 12.79 6.21 9.06
CA SER A 222 13.52 5.46 10.09
C SER A 222 14.73 6.28 10.49
N GLY A 223 15.15 6.23 11.77
CA GLY A 223 16.38 6.90 12.23
C GLY A 223 17.68 6.35 11.63
N ARG A 224 17.58 5.49 10.61
CA ARG A 224 18.68 4.89 9.86
C ARG A 224 18.99 5.71 8.60
N PRO A 225 20.23 5.66 8.08
CA PRO A 225 20.56 6.34 6.81
C PRO A 225 19.63 5.85 5.68
N GLY A 226 18.74 6.73 5.24
CA GLY A 226 17.70 6.41 4.25
C GLY A 226 18.21 6.17 2.84
N ASP A 227 19.44 6.56 2.55
CA ASP A 227 20.00 6.56 1.21
C ASP A 227 19.98 5.19 0.53
N LYS A 228 20.24 4.12 1.28
CA LYS A 228 20.22 2.75 0.72
C LYS A 228 18.80 2.28 0.39
N VAL A 229 17.83 2.60 1.24
CA VAL A 229 16.42 2.24 1.03
C VAL A 229 15.90 2.97 -0.20
N GLU A 230 16.09 4.28 -0.26
CA GLU A 230 15.64 5.09 -1.39
C GLU A 230 16.34 4.70 -2.69
N GLN A 231 17.66 4.43 -2.65
CA GLN A 231 18.41 3.98 -3.82
C GLN A 231 17.86 2.66 -4.37
N GLN A 232 17.68 1.65 -3.51
CA GLN A 232 17.22 0.34 -3.93
C GLN A 232 15.79 0.39 -4.46
N TRP A 233 14.89 1.08 -3.77
CA TRP A 233 13.51 1.23 -4.23
C TRP A 233 13.42 2.09 -5.50
N SER A 234 14.26 3.13 -5.64
CA SER A 234 14.33 3.92 -6.87
C SER A 234 14.81 3.11 -8.07
N GLU A 235 15.73 2.16 -7.85
CA GLU A 235 16.15 1.22 -8.88
C GLU A 235 15.02 0.24 -9.25
N ALA A 236 14.24 -0.18 -8.27
CA ALA A 236 13.18 -1.16 -8.42
C ALA A 236 11.93 -0.60 -9.12
N ILE A 237 11.44 0.57 -8.70
CA ILE A 237 10.16 1.11 -9.17
C ILE A 237 10.26 2.52 -9.78
N GLY A 238 11.42 3.15 -9.70
CA GLY A 238 11.65 4.53 -10.13
C GLY A 238 11.62 5.54 -8.99
N ALA A 239 12.53 6.52 -9.03
CA ALA A 239 12.70 7.50 -7.95
C ALA A 239 11.45 8.36 -7.67
N GLN A 240 10.59 8.55 -8.68
CA GLN A 240 9.38 9.36 -8.54
C GLN A 240 8.25 8.64 -7.79
N GLN A 241 8.33 7.33 -7.68
CA GLN A 241 7.40 6.46 -6.98
C GLN A 241 7.82 6.18 -5.52
N VAL A 242 8.99 6.66 -5.11
CA VAL A 242 9.47 6.53 -3.74
C VAL A 242 9.23 7.85 -3.01
N VAL A 243 8.42 7.81 -1.95
CA VAL A 243 7.99 9.01 -1.23
C VAL A 243 8.34 8.87 0.24
N LEU A 244 9.18 9.78 0.74
CA LEU A 244 9.44 9.87 2.19
C LEU A 244 8.25 10.56 2.88
N MET A 245 7.67 9.87 3.85
CA MET A 245 6.55 10.36 4.65
C MET A 245 7.06 11.14 5.85
N GLU A 246 7.21 12.45 5.73
CA GLU A 246 7.64 13.30 6.85
C GLU A 246 6.62 13.37 7.99
N ASP A 247 5.34 13.25 7.67
CA ASP A 247 4.25 13.12 8.64
C ASP A 247 3.63 11.71 8.50
N GLU A 248 4.04 10.82 9.39
CA GLU A 248 3.61 9.42 9.41
C GLU A 248 2.09 9.27 9.52
N GLN A 249 1.44 10.17 10.26
CA GLN A 249 -0.02 10.14 10.46
C GLN A 249 -0.81 10.42 9.19
N ARG A 250 -0.17 10.97 8.15
CA ARG A 250 -0.83 11.34 6.90
C ARG A 250 -0.58 10.37 5.75
N ALA A 251 0.03 9.23 6.03
CA ALA A 251 0.39 8.27 4.99
C ALA A 251 -0.82 7.81 4.16
N VAL A 252 -1.95 7.54 4.80
CA VAL A 252 -3.19 7.14 4.11
C VAL A 252 -3.79 8.29 3.32
N ASP A 253 -3.76 9.52 3.85
CA ASP A 253 -4.19 10.73 3.14
C ASP A 253 -3.36 10.92 1.86
N TYR A 254 -2.06 10.67 1.97
CA TYR A 254 -1.13 10.78 0.84
C TYR A 254 -1.45 9.73 -0.23
N ALA A 255 -1.65 8.47 0.17
CA ALA A 255 -2.05 7.39 -0.73
C ALA A 255 -3.36 7.71 -1.46
N MET A 256 -4.38 8.16 -0.73
CA MET A 256 -5.66 8.59 -1.32
C MET A 256 -5.47 9.70 -2.34
N GLY A 257 -4.68 10.71 -2.00
CA GLY A 257 -4.43 11.85 -2.89
C GLY A 257 -3.66 11.47 -4.15
N LEU A 258 -2.67 10.57 -4.06
CA LEU A 258 -1.95 10.02 -5.21
C LEU A 258 -2.91 9.30 -6.15
N ILE A 259 -3.77 8.43 -5.63
CA ILE A 259 -4.74 7.67 -6.40
C ILE A 259 -5.77 8.62 -7.03
N ALA A 260 -6.37 9.52 -6.24
CA ALA A 260 -7.35 10.49 -6.71
C ALA A 260 -6.78 11.37 -7.82
N ARG A 261 -5.52 11.82 -7.70
CA ARG A 261 -4.85 12.60 -8.75
C ARG A 261 -4.71 11.80 -10.04
N ASN A 262 -4.29 10.56 -9.97
CA ASN A 262 -4.15 9.71 -11.15
C ASN A 262 -5.48 9.40 -11.83
N TRP A 263 -6.56 9.31 -11.06
CA TRP A 263 -7.91 9.12 -11.59
C TRP A 263 -8.57 10.40 -12.10
N GLY A 264 -7.95 11.58 -11.86
CA GLY A 264 -8.50 12.88 -12.29
C GLY A 264 -9.47 13.51 -11.30
N TYR A 265 -9.53 13.03 -10.05
CA TYR A 265 -10.40 13.52 -8.97
C TYR A 265 -9.65 14.31 -7.89
N PHE A 266 -8.48 14.86 -8.22
CA PHE A 266 -7.65 15.52 -7.21
C PHE A 266 -8.32 16.77 -6.60
N GLY A 267 -9.07 17.55 -7.40
CA GLY A 267 -9.83 18.68 -6.90
C GLY A 267 -10.92 18.28 -5.91
N ASP A 268 -11.68 17.23 -6.23
CA ASP A 268 -12.71 16.68 -5.34
C ASP A 268 -12.09 16.12 -4.06
N PHE A 269 -10.94 15.45 -4.18
CA PHE A 269 -10.17 14.97 -3.02
C PHE A 269 -9.78 16.15 -2.10
N GLN A 270 -9.25 17.23 -2.65
CA GLN A 270 -8.89 18.41 -1.85
C GLN A 270 -10.10 18.99 -1.12
N GLN A 271 -11.25 19.10 -1.79
CA GLN A 271 -12.49 19.58 -1.16
C GLN A 271 -12.98 18.65 -0.05
N ASN A 272 -12.92 17.33 -0.27
CA ASN A 272 -13.23 16.34 0.75
C ASN A 272 -12.30 16.45 1.97
N MET A 273 -11.02 16.71 1.73
CA MET A 273 -10.05 16.89 2.82
C MET A 273 -10.28 18.19 3.59
N LEU A 274 -10.67 19.30 2.92
CA LEU A 274 -11.01 20.55 3.57
C LEU A 274 -12.23 20.46 4.51
N ALA A 275 -13.14 19.52 4.23
CA ALA A 275 -14.24 19.23 5.12
C ALA A 275 -13.82 18.56 6.45
N ARG A 276 -12.59 18.04 6.52
CA ARG A 276 -12.08 17.20 7.63
C ARG A 276 -10.83 17.78 8.31
N GLN A 277 -10.08 18.61 7.60
CA GLN A 277 -8.77 19.12 8.04
C GLN A 277 -8.67 20.63 7.79
N SER A 278 -7.73 21.27 8.49
CA SER A 278 -7.45 22.68 8.26
C SER A 278 -6.89 22.93 6.86
N GLN A 279 -7.14 24.14 6.33
CA GLN A 279 -6.70 24.56 5.00
C GLN A 279 -5.18 24.42 4.82
N ASP A 280 -4.39 24.78 5.83
CA ASP A 280 -2.93 24.70 5.76
C ASP A 280 -2.44 23.26 5.60
N LYS A 281 -3.05 22.32 6.32
CA LYS A 281 -2.71 20.88 6.20
C LYS A 281 -3.10 20.32 4.84
N VAL A 282 -4.25 20.69 4.31
CA VAL A 282 -4.66 20.25 2.97
C VAL A 282 -3.76 20.83 1.90
N LYS A 283 -3.38 22.12 2.02
CA LYS A 283 -2.47 22.78 1.10
C LYS A 283 -1.07 22.14 1.12
N ASP A 284 -0.52 21.83 2.28
CA ASP A 284 0.75 21.14 2.41
C ASP A 284 0.71 19.77 1.73
N LEU A 285 -0.30 18.97 2.04
CA LEU A 285 -0.51 17.67 1.42
C LEU A 285 -0.61 17.77 -0.11
N ALA A 286 -1.42 18.70 -0.60
CA ALA A 286 -1.60 18.92 -2.03
C ALA A 286 -0.29 19.30 -2.73
N THR A 287 0.48 20.21 -2.14
CA THR A 287 1.78 20.63 -2.67
C THR A 287 2.75 19.46 -2.78
N ARG A 288 2.80 18.61 -1.76
CA ARG A 288 3.64 17.40 -1.75
C ARG A 288 3.22 16.40 -2.82
N ILE A 289 1.91 16.14 -2.94
CA ILE A 289 1.37 15.23 -3.97
C ILE A 289 1.63 15.78 -5.37
N GLU A 290 1.49 17.09 -5.59
CA GLU A 290 1.77 17.74 -6.87
C GLU A 290 3.27 17.69 -7.24
N SER A 291 4.15 17.75 -6.26
CA SER A 291 5.60 17.65 -6.48
C SER A 291 6.03 16.26 -6.97
N THR A 292 5.29 15.22 -6.64
CA THR A 292 5.51 13.85 -7.13
C THR A 292 4.94 13.66 -8.55
N LYS A 293 5.43 14.41 -9.52
CA LYS A 293 4.93 14.31 -10.90
C LYS A 293 5.33 12.96 -11.50
N PRO A 294 4.38 12.26 -12.12
CA PRO A 294 4.74 11.09 -12.90
C PRO A 294 5.72 11.49 -14.01
N ARG A 295 6.71 10.68 -14.26
CA ARG A 295 7.57 10.87 -15.45
C ARG A 295 6.68 10.81 -16.68
N LEU A 296 6.68 11.90 -17.45
CA LEU A 296 5.97 11.93 -18.73
C LEU A 296 6.93 11.55 -19.84
N VAL A 297 6.56 10.58 -20.66
CA VAL A 297 7.23 10.24 -21.91
C VAL A 297 6.34 10.63 -23.10
N ARG A 298 6.94 11.09 -24.17
CA ARG A 298 6.19 11.37 -25.38
C ARG A 298 6.02 10.09 -26.21
N CYS A 299 4.79 9.79 -26.54
CA CYS A 299 4.49 8.68 -27.46
C CYS A 299 5.09 8.96 -28.84
N PRO A 300 5.96 8.10 -29.38
CA PRO A 300 6.56 8.31 -30.69
C PRO A 300 5.53 8.22 -31.84
N ASN A 301 4.39 7.57 -31.60
CA ASN A 301 3.34 7.39 -32.61
C ASN A 301 2.35 8.56 -32.69
N CYS A 302 1.93 9.13 -31.53
CA CYS A 302 0.91 10.19 -31.51
C CYS A 302 1.35 11.46 -30.77
N SER A 303 2.60 11.52 -30.31
CA SER A 303 3.20 12.64 -29.58
C SER A 303 2.51 13.01 -28.25
N ALA A 304 1.49 12.25 -27.81
CA ALA A 304 0.83 12.46 -26.54
C ALA A 304 1.82 12.26 -25.39
N ALA A 305 1.66 13.06 -24.33
CA ALA A 305 2.37 12.84 -23.08
C ALA A 305 1.68 11.69 -22.31
N VAL A 306 2.42 10.61 -22.08
CA VAL A 306 1.94 9.41 -21.41
C VAL A 306 2.70 9.27 -20.08
N PRO A 307 2.00 9.09 -18.94
CA PRO A 307 2.67 8.79 -17.71
C PRO A 307 3.43 7.47 -17.80
N ALA A 308 4.71 7.49 -17.47
CA ALA A 308 5.54 6.30 -17.36
C ALA A 308 5.88 6.07 -15.89
N SER A 309 5.55 4.91 -15.35
CA SER A 309 5.85 4.55 -13.97
C SER A 309 7.33 4.21 -13.80
N ALA A 310 7.84 3.23 -14.48
CA ALA A 310 9.23 2.79 -14.37
C ALA A 310 9.83 2.55 -15.76
N ARG A 311 11.01 1.95 -15.81
CA ARG A 311 11.60 1.45 -17.07
C ARG A 311 10.82 0.24 -17.54
N GLY A 312 10.56 0.15 -18.86
CA GLY A 312 9.90 -1.02 -19.45
C GLY A 312 8.93 -0.66 -20.56
N ARG A 313 7.96 -1.53 -20.79
CA ARG A 313 6.95 -1.33 -21.85
C ARG A 313 5.66 -0.81 -21.26
N ILE A 314 5.19 0.31 -21.79
CA ILE A 314 3.87 0.87 -21.46
C ILE A 314 3.03 0.99 -22.72
N SER A 315 1.71 0.92 -22.56
CA SER A 315 0.78 1.20 -23.66
C SER A 315 0.35 2.67 -23.65
N CYS A 316 0.43 3.32 -24.77
CA CYS A 316 -0.08 4.69 -24.92
C CYS A 316 -1.59 4.71 -24.67
N SER A 317 -2.04 5.49 -23.70
CA SER A 317 -3.47 5.64 -23.38
C SER A 317 -4.31 6.20 -24.54
N TYR A 318 -3.68 6.90 -25.48
CA TYR A 318 -4.36 7.55 -26.60
C TYR A 318 -4.38 6.67 -27.85
N CYS A 319 -3.25 6.17 -28.31
CA CYS A 319 -3.16 5.43 -29.58
C CYS A 319 -2.86 3.94 -29.42
N LYS A 320 -2.76 3.45 -28.19
CA LYS A 320 -2.47 2.05 -27.82
C LYS A 320 -1.11 1.52 -28.31
N ALA A 321 -0.25 2.38 -28.87
CA ALA A 321 1.10 1.98 -29.25
C ALA A 321 1.91 1.59 -28.00
N THR A 322 2.73 0.56 -28.12
CA THR A 322 3.66 0.15 -27.08
C THR A 322 4.87 1.07 -27.08
N LEU A 323 5.29 1.53 -25.91
CA LEU A 323 6.41 2.43 -25.66
C LEU A 323 7.41 1.68 -24.79
N ASP A 324 8.68 1.68 -25.20
CA ASP A 324 9.79 1.30 -24.34
C ASP A 324 10.28 2.56 -23.60
N VAL A 325 10.27 2.56 -22.26
CA VAL A 325 10.55 3.71 -21.38
C VAL A 325 11.66 3.40 -20.38
#